data_4d7d03fe727c5e5f24cb3f05f361a0ff
#
_entry.id   4d7d03fe727c5e5f24cb3f05f361a0ff
#
_cell.length_a   1.000
_cell.length_b   1.000
_cell.length_c   1.000
_cell.angle_alpha   90.00
_cell.angle_beta   90.00
_cell.angle_gamma   90.00
#
_symmetry.space_group_name_H-M   'P 1'
#
loop_
_entity.id
_entity.type
_entity.pdbx_description
1 polymer ?
#
loop_
_entity_poly.entity_id
_entity_poly.type
_entity_poly.pdbx_seq_one_letter_code
_entity_poly.pdbx_strand_id
1 'polypeptide(L)'
;IGYVLGPKINAGGRIGKSNLGHKLLTTDDAETAYLISSELNSLNLKRKDLESNIINEAINLVDKQKLEDIIFLVKNDWHEGLIGIVASRLKEHYNRPAFILSQNGSICKGSARSIFGFDIGLAITKCKQMNILIKGGGHPMAGGFSIEYDKINEFKTELIKIYNKSKRDNNNLLYID
;
A
#
# COMPACT_ATOMS: atom_id res chain seq x y z
N ILE A 1 19.05 -12.23 -4.27
CA ILE A 1 18.64 -12.09 -2.85
C ILE A 1 17.30 -11.35 -2.79
N GLY A 2 17.17 -10.13 -3.31
CA GLY A 2 16.01 -9.27 -3.14
C GLY A 2 14.67 -9.84 -3.62
N TYR A 3 14.63 -10.60 -4.70
CA TYR A 3 13.39 -11.15 -5.30
C TYR A 3 13.05 -12.56 -4.84
N VAL A 4 13.94 -13.28 -4.18
CA VAL A 4 13.72 -14.66 -3.73
C VAL A 4 13.76 -14.77 -2.21
N LEU A 5 14.88 -14.40 -1.57
CA LEU A 5 15.06 -14.53 -0.13
C LEU A 5 14.30 -13.45 0.65
N GLY A 6 14.42 -12.19 0.25
CA GLY A 6 13.77 -11.08 0.92
C GLY A 6 12.25 -11.27 1.09
N PRO A 7 11.48 -11.60 0.04
CA PRO A 7 10.06 -11.87 0.16
C PRO A 7 9.71 -13.04 1.09
N LYS A 8 10.53 -14.10 1.15
CA LYS A 8 10.32 -15.24 2.05
C LYS A 8 10.54 -14.84 3.51
N ILE A 9 11.65 -14.17 3.82
CA ILE A 9 11.97 -13.69 5.17
C ILE A 9 10.88 -12.71 5.66
N ASN A 10 10.41 -11.81 4.79
CA ASN A 10 9.40 -10.81 5.12
C ASN A 10 7.96 -11.35 5.16
N ALA A 11 7.72 -12.59 4.72
CA ALA A 11 6.35 -13.17 4.69
C ALA A 11 5.71 -13.25 6.07
N GLY A 12 6.50 -13.58 7.10
CA GLY A 12 6.04 -13.60 8.49
C GLY A 12 5.51 -12.26 8.97
N GLY A 13 6.19 -11.16 8.65
CA GLY A 13 5.78 -9.81 9.02
C GLY A 13 4.54 -9.30 8.26
N ARG A 14 4.16 -9.94 7.15
CA ARG A 14 2.99 -9.53 6.35
C ARG A 14 1.70 -10.27 6.74
N ILE A 15 1.78 -11.59 6.94
CA ILE A 15 0.58 -12.43 7.15
C ILE A 15 0.73 -13.44 8.28
N GLY A 16 1.79 -13.37 9.09
CA GLY A 16 2.08 -14.31 10.15
C GLY A 16 2.72 -13.65 11.37
N LYS A 17 3.74 -14.29 11.89
CA LYS A 17 4.50 -13.84 13.06
C LYS A 17 5.69 -12.97 12.62
N SER A 18 5.68 -11.70 13.00
CA SER A 18 6.70 -10.71 12.56
C SER A 18 8.14 -11.03 13.01
N ASN A 19 8.32 -11.86 14.06
CA ASN A 19 9.63 -12.19 14.60
C ASN A 19 10.34 -13.37 13.91
N LEU A 20 9.67 -14.11 13.01
CA LEU A 20 10.25 -15.30 12.38
C LEU A 20 11.49 -14.96 11.53
N GLY A 21 11.44 -13.88 10.76
CA GLY A 21 12.58 -13.45 9.95
C GLY A 21 13.81 -13.12 10.81
N HIS A 22 13.60 -12.39 11.90
CA HIS A 22 14.67 -12.10 12.85
C HIS A 22 15.25 -13.37 13.48
N LYS A 23 14.39 -14.27 13.99
CA LYS A 23 14.82 -15.55 14.58
C LYS A 23 15.64 -16.40 13.60
N LEU A 24 15.22 -16.48 12.33
CA LEU A 24 15.96 -17.20 11.31
C LEU A 24 17.39 -16.66 11.12
N LEU A 25 17.54 -15.34 11.14
CA LEU A 25 18.84 -14.69 10.88
C LEU A 25 19.78 -14.67 12.09
N THR A 26 19.26 -14.98 13.29
CA THR A 26 20.03 -14.90 14.55
C THR A 26 20.21 -16.23 15.26
N THR A 27 19.64 -17.34 14.74
CA THR A 27 19.83 -18.66 15.32
C THR A 27 21.12 -19.32 14.82
N ASP A 28 21.89 -19.91 15.74
CA ASP A 28 23.05 -20.76 15.43
C ASP A 28 22.68 -22.26 15.36
N ASP A 29 21.42 -22.61 15.71
CA ASP A 29 20.94 -23.98 15.67
C ASP A 29 20.34 -24.34 14.31
N ALA A 30 20.94 -25.32 13.64
CA ALA A 30 20.56 -25.74 12.29
C ALA A 30 19.14 -26.33 12.20
N GLU A 31 18.68 -27.04 13.24
CA GLU A 31 17.34 -27.62 13.29
C GLU A 31 16.27 -26.51 13.39
N THR A 32 16.48 -25.56 14.30
CA THR A 32 15.63 -24.38 14.45
C THR A 32 15.61 -23.55 13.15
N ALA A 33 16.74 -23.33 12.50
CA ALA A 33 16.81 -22.63 11.21
C ALA A 33 16.01 -23.33 10.13
N TYR A 34 16.09 -24.65 10.04
CA TYR A 34 15.32 -25.45 9.09
C TYR A 34 13.82 -25.32 9.34
N LEU A 35 13.35 -25.48 10.57
CA LEU A 35 11.93 -25.36 10.93
C LEU A 35 11.38 -23.97 10.60
N ILE A 36 12.08 -22.90 10.98
CA ILE A 36 11.67 -21.53 10.70
C ILE A 36 11.66 -21.24 9.20
N SER A 37 12.66 -21.71 8.46
CA SER A 37 12.70 -21.52 7.00
C SER A 37 11.56 -22.21 6.27
N SER A 38 11.17 -23.39 6.73
CA SER A 38 10.00 -24.14 6.23
C SER A 38 8.70 -23.40 6.51
N GLU A 39 8.51 -22.88 7.73
CA GLU A 39 7.34 -22.07 8.10
C GLU A 39 7.27 -20.79 7.25
N LEU A 40 8.37 -20.06 7.09
CA LEU A 40 8.44 -18.86 6.25
C LEU A 40 8.16 -19.16 4.78
N ASN A 41 8.61 -20.30 4.26
CA ASN A 41 8.29 -20.71 2.89
C ASN A 41 6.79 -20.95 2.71
N SER A 42 6.16 -21.66 3.64
CA SER A 42 4.71 -21.88 3.65
C SER A 42 3.93 -20.57 3.72
N LEU A 43 4.32 -19.65 4.63
CA LEU A 43 3.73 -18.33 4.73
C LEU A 43 3.90 -17.52 3.43
N ASN A 44 5.05 -17.62 2.77
CA ASN A 44 5.28 -16.92 1.51
C ASN A 44 4.41 -17.44 0.37
N LEU A 45 4.14 -18.75 0.30
CA LEU A 45 3.19 -19.32 -0.66
C LEU A 45 1.77 -18.79 -0.39
N LYS A 46 1.30 -18.90 0.85
CA LYS A 46 0.00 -18.36 1.26
C LYS A 46 -0.12 -16.85 0.99
N ARG A 47 0.94 -16.09 1.25
CA ARG A 47 0.98 -14.65 0.93
C ARG A 47 0.78 -14.39 -0.56
N LYS A 48 1.46 -15.16 -1.43
CA LYS A 48 1.34 -15.00 -2.89
C LYS A 48 -0.08 -15.29 -3.38
N ASP A 49 -0.73 -16.32 -2.86
CA ASP A 49 -2.10 -16.67 -3.23
C ASP A 49 -3.07 -15.57 -2.80
N LEU A 50 -2.98 -15.08 -1.56
CA LEU A 50 -3.78 -13.97 -1.07
C LEU A 50 -3.53 -12.68 -1.87
N GLU A 51 -2.27 -12.37 -2.17
CA GLU A 51 -1.88 -11.22 -2.98
C GLU A 51 -2.51 -11.28 -4.37
N SER A 52 -2.42 -12.44 -5.04
CA SER A 52 -2.97 -12.65 -6.38
C SER A 52 -4.49 -12.45 -6.40
N ASN A 53 -5.19 -13.01 -5.42
CA ASN A 53 -6.63 -12.86 -5.29
C ASN A 53 -7.05 -11.40 -5.08
N ILE A 54 -6.37 -10.68 -4.17
CA ILE A 54 -6.67 -9.26 -3.90
C ILE A 54 -6.37 -8.40 -5.14
N ILE A 55 -5.25 -8.65 -5.85
CA ILE A 55 -4.91 -7.89 -7.06
C ILE A 55 -5.96 -8.10 -8.14
N ASN A 56 -6.37 -9.34 -8.42
CA ASN A 56 -7.40 -9.64 -9.42
C ASN A 56 -8.75 -8.99 -9.07
N GLU A 57 -9.14 -9.05 -7.80
CA GLU A 57 -10.35 -8.36 -7.33
C GLU A 57 -10.23 -6.85 -7.49
N ALA A 58 -9.11 -6.26 -7.12
CA ALA A 58 -8.88 -4.82 -7.22
C ALA A 58 -8.87 -4.33 -8.66
N ILE A 59 -8.25 -5.06 -9.60
CA ILE A 59 -8.30 -4.78 -11.04
C ILE A 59 -9.75 -4.81 -11.52
N ASN A 60 -10.50 -5.88 -11.19
CA ASN A 60 -11.92 -5.98 -11.56
C ASN A 60 -12.78 -4.83 -11.02
N LEU A 61 -12.47 -4.31 -9.83
CA LEU A 61 -13.17 -3.16 -9.26
C LEU A 61 -12.85 -1.87 -10.02
N VAL A 62 -11.59 -1.67 -10.41
CA VAL A 62 -11.17 -0.48 -11.20
C VAL A 62 -11.77 -0.54 -12.61
N ASP A 63 -11.72 -1.69 -13.28
CA ASP A 63 -12.19 -1.85 -14.67
C ASP A 63 -13.71 -1.71 -14.81
N LYS A 64 -14.48 -2.01 -13.75
CA LYS A 64 -15.94 -1.81 -13.72
C LYS A 64 -16.35 -0.35 -13.53
N GLN A 65 -15.44 0.51 -13.19
CA GLN A 65 -15.68 1.94 -12.96
C GLN A 65 -15.01 2.77 -14.06
N LYS A 66 -15.47 4.01 -14.25
CA LYS A 66 -14.71 4.95 -15.05
C LYS A 66 -13.39 5.22 -14.36
N LEU A 67 -12.26 4.97 -15.06
CA LEU A 67 -10.93 5.17 -14.51
C LEU A 67 -10.73 6.63 -14.10
N GLU A 68 -10.62 6.86 -12.80
CA GLU A 68 -10.33 8.18 -12.21
C GLU A 68 -8.83 8.50 -12.27
N ASP A 69 -8.48 9.76 -12.05
CA ASP A 69 -7.08 10.22 -11.99
C ASP A 69 -6.28 9.61 -10.83
N ILE A 70 -6.96 9.19 -9.78
CA ILE A 70 -6.43 8.51 -8.59
C ILE A 70 -7.23 7.22 -8.41
N ILE A 71 -6.54 6.09 -8.28
CA ILE A 71 -7.17 4.84 -7.87
C ILE A 71 -7.39 4.88 -6.36
N PHE A 72 -8.65 4.74 -5.93
CA PHE A 72 -9.02 4.78 -4.53
C PHE A 72 -9.98 3.62 -4.22
N LEU A 73 -9.50 2.60 -3.51
CA LEU A 73 -10.29 1.42 -3.18
C LEU A 73 -10.31 1.16 -1.68
N VAL A 74 -11.48 0.76 -1.18
CA VAL A 74 -11.71 0.41 0.22
C VAL A 74 -12.41 -0.95 0.29
N LYS A 75 -11.90 -1.87 1.09
CA LYS A 75 -12.49 -3.20 1.29
C LYS A 75 -12.25 -3.68 2.73
N ASN A 76 -13.24 -4.35 3.31
CA ASN A 76 -13.16 -4.91 4.67
C ASN A 76 -12.37 -6.22 4.74
N ASP A 77 -12.34 -7.00 3.67
CA ASP A 77 -11.74 -8.34 3.67
C ASP A 77 -10.26 -8.36 3.21
N TRP A 78 -9.71 -7.21 2.85
CA TRP A 78 -8.32 -7.13 2.41
C TRP A 78 -7.35 -7.11 3.57
N HIS A 79 -6.36 -7.98 3.52
CA HIS A 79 -5.35 -8.08 4.57
C HIS A 79 -4.44 -6.84 4.59
N GLU A 80 -4.35 -6.14 5.73
CA GLU A 80 -3.61 -4.89 5.89
C GLU A 80 -2.10 -5.00 5.53
N GLY A 81 -1.49 -6.16 5.72
CA GLY A 81 -0.09 -6.43 5.35
C GLY A 81 0.15 -6.54 3.83
N LEU A 82 -0.92 -6.63 3.02
CA LEU A 82 -0.84 -6.81 1.57
C LEU A 82 -1.26 -5.58 0.77
N ILE A 83 -2.06 -4.67 1.33
CA ILE A 83 -2.57 -3.48 0.61
C ILE A 83 -1.46 -2.61 0.00
N GLY A 84 -0.27 -2.57 0.60
CA GLY A 84 0.87 -1.84 0.05
C GLY A 84 1.45 -2.48 -1.22
N ILE A 85 1.38 -3.81 -1.34
CA ILE A 85 1.78 -4.52 -2.56
C ILE A 85 0.73 -4.31 -3.65
N VAL A 86 -0.55 -4.43 -3.27
CA VAL A 86 -1.69 -4.17 -4.18
C VAL A 86 -1.62 -2.75 -4.74
N ALA A 87 -1.38 -1.74 -3.89
CA ALA A 87 -1.20 -0.36 -4.33
C ALA A 87 -0.05 -0.20 -5.34
N SER A 88 1.07 -0.91 -5.13
CA SER A 88 2.19 -0.90 -6.10
C SER A 88 1.78 -1.50 -7.44
N ARG A 89 1.08 -2.64 -7.44
CA ARG A 89 0.64 -3.32 -8.67
C ARG A 89 -0.37 -2.50 -9.46
N LEU A 90 -1.36 -1.91 -8.79
CA LEU A 90 -2.34 -1.05 -9.45
C LEU A 90 -1.68 0.22 -10.00
N LYS A 91 -0.77 0.85 -9.24
CA LYS A 91 0.01 2.00 -9.72
C LYS A 91 0.81 1.64 -10.98
N GLU A 92 1.46 0.47 -11.02
CA GLU A 92 2.22 0.00 -12.19
C GLU A 92 1.31 -0.29 -13.39
N HIS A 93 0.18 -0.97 -13.14
CA HIS A 93 -0.75 -1.39 -14.20
C HIS A 93 -1.45 -0.21 -14.88
N TYR A 94 -1.92 0.77 -14.09
CA TYR A 94 -2.72 1.89 -14.60
C TYR A 94 -1.92 3.19 -14.78
N ASN A 95 -0.66 3.23 -14.33
CA ASN A 95 0.17 4.43 -14.29
C ASN A 95 -0.54 5.62 -13.61
N ARG A 96 -1.16 5.36 -12.44
CA ARG A 96 -1.88 6.34 -11.62
C ARG A 96 -1.53 6.19 -10.15
N PRO A 97 -1.61 7.27 -9.35
CA PRO A 97 -1.50 7.13 -7.89
C PRO A 97 -2.59 6.18 -7.38
N ALA A 98 -2.21 5.26 -6.49
CA ALA A 98 -3.12 4.25 -5.94
C ALA A 98 -3.15 4.33 -4.42
N PHE A 99 -4.36 4.47 -3.86
CA PHE A 99 -4.68 4.48 -2.43
C PHE A 99 -5.57 3.29 -2.13
N ILE A 100 -5.05 2.32 -1.40
CA ILE A 100 -5.72 1.06 -1.10
C ILE A 100 -5.91 0.97 0.41
N LEU A 101 -7.16 0.76 0.81
CA LEU A 101 -7.55 0.75 2.22
C LEU A 101 -8.16 -0.60 2.60
N SER A 102 -7.72 -1.10 3.75
CA SER A 102 -8.32 -2.23 4.46
C SER A 102 -9.17 -1.67 5.60
N GLN A 103 -10.45 -1.98 5.60
CA GLN A 103 -11.37 -1.59 6.65
C GLN A 103 -11.37 -2.63 7.77
N ASN A 104 -11.28 -2.16 9.01
CA ASN A 104 -11.46 -2.98 10.20
C ASN A 104 -12.36 -2.23 11.18
N GLY A 105 -13.66 -2.57 11.21
CA GLY A 105 -14.66 -1.84 11.95
C GLY A 105 -14.79 -0.38 11.47
N SER A 106 -14.69 0.56 12.39
CA SER A 106 -14.78 2.01 12.11
C SER A 106 -13.46 2.63 11.61
N ILE A 107 -12.36 1.90 11.61
CA ILE A 107 -11.05 2.41 11.23
C ILE A 107 -10.56 1.69 9.96
N CYS A 108 -10.02 2.47 9.05
CA CYS A 108 -9.35 1.96 7.86
C CYS A 108 -7.85 2.21 7.95
N LYS A 109 -7.05 1.20 7.59
CA LYS A 109 -5.62 1.34 7.33
C LYS A 109 -5.40 1.47 5.84
N GLY A 110 -4.68 2.50 5.43
CA GLY A 110 -4.39 2.79 4.04
C GLY A 110 -2.91 2.68 3.71
N SER A 111 -2.63 2.22 2.50
CA SER A 111 -1.32 2.29 1.88
C SER A 111 -1.43 2.93 0.51
N ALA A 112 -0.51 3.82 0.20
CA ALA A 112 -0.51 4.57 -1.04
C ALA A 112 0.80 4.44 -1.81
N ARG A 113 0.72 4.47 -3.14
CA ARG A 113 1.85 4.49 -4.06
C ARG A 113 1.64 5.54 -5.13
N SER A 114 2.70 6.30 -5.43
CA SER A 114 2.65 7.42 -6.36
C SER A 114 3.30 7.12 -7.70
N ILE A 115 3.00 8.00 -8.65
CA ILE A 115 3.72 8.19 -9.91
C ILE A 115 4.59 9.43 -9.81
N PHE A 116 5.49 9.61 -10.78
CA PHE A 116 6.28 10.84 -10.88
C PHE A 116 5.36 12.07 -11.00
N GLY A 117 5.73 13.16 -10.34
CA GLY A 117 4.98 14.43 -10.38
C GLY A 117 3.89 14.58 -9.31
N PHE A 118 3.68 13.57 -8.44
CA PHE A 118 2.73 13.70 -7.33
C PHE A 118 3.35 13.21 -6.02
N ASP A 119 3.58 14.11 -5.07
CA ASP A 119 4.13 13.78 -3.75
C ASP A 119 3.02 13.31 -2.80
N ILE A 120 2.93 11.98 -2.63
CA ILE A 120 1.96 11.35 -1.71
C ILE A 120 2.28 11.66 -0.24
N GLY A 121 3.55 11.78 0.13
CA GLY A 121 3.95 12.08 1.50
C GLY A 121 3.44 13.45 1.94
N LEU A 122 3.61 14.47 1.10
CA LEU A 122 3.05 15.82 1.32
C LEU A 122 1.52 15.80 1.35
N ALA A 123 0.86 15.08 0.43
CA ALA A 123 -0.60 14.99 0.39
C ALA A 123 -1.17 14.37 1.68
N ILE A 124 -0.60 13.26 2.16
CA ILE A 124 -1.01 12.60 3.40
C ILE A 124 -0.75 13.51 4.61
N THR A 125 0.42 14.16 4.65
CA THR A 125 0.77 15.08 5.75
C THR A 125 -0.20 16.24 5.82
N LYS A 126 -0.58 16.82 4.69
CA LYS A 126 -1.56 17.91 4.62
C LYS A 126 -2.94 17.47 5.12
N CYS A 127 -3.44 16.31 4.67
CA CYS A 127 -4.71 15.76 5.14
C CYS A 127 -4.69 15.43 6.65
N LYS A 128 -3.53 15.01 7.19
CA LYS A 128 -3.35 14.84 8.62
C LYS A 128 -3.43 16.16 9.38
N GLN A 129 -2.80 17.23 8.88
CA GLN A 129 -2.88 18.58 9.49
C GLN A 129 -4.30 19.15 9.48
N MET A 130 -5.13 18.74 8.51
CA MET A 130 -6.55 19.09 8.44
C MET A 130 -7.44 18.21 9.35
N ASN A 131 -6.87 17.34 10.18
CA ASN A 131 -7.58 16.38 11.06
C ASN A 131 -8.52 15.42 10.30
N ILE A 132 -8.24 15.17 9.01
CA ILE A 132 -8.95 14.16 8.21
C ILE A 132 -8.42 12.76 8.54
N LEU A 133 -7.11 12.63 8.80
CA LEU A 133 -6.44 11.38 9.12
C LEU A 133 -6.13 11.28 10.62
N ILE A 134 -6.31 10.10 11.20
CA ILE A 134 -5.91 9.79 12.59
C ILE A 134 -4.38 9.84 12.68
N LYS A 135 -3.69 9.22 11.75
CA LYS A 135 -2.23 9.24 11.60
C LYS A 135 -1.86 8.96 10.15
N GLY A 136 -0.70 9.42 9.76
CA GLY A 136 -0.21 9.18 8.40
C GLY A 136 1.10 9.89 8.16
N GLY A 137 1.77 9.48 7.10
CA GLY A 137 3.01 10.03 6.62
C GLY A 137 3.59 9.17 5.51
N GLY A 138 4.74 9.58 4.99
CA GLY A 138 5.40 8.86 3.90
C GLY A 138 6.50 9.66 3.25
N HIS A 139 6.89 9.18 2.10
CA HIS A 139 7.84 9.78 1.18
C HIS A 139 7.12 10.12 -0.15
N PRO A 140 7.74 10.83 -1.10
CA PRO A 140 7.07 11.22 -2.34
C PRO A 140 6.38 10.08 -3.08
N MET A 141 6.99 8.87 -3.11
CA MET A 141 6.49 7.74 -3.88
C MET A 141 5.64 6.73 -3.10
N ALA A 142 5.59 6.82 -1.76
CA ALA A 142 4.89 5.85 -0.93
C ALA A 142 4.47 6.46 0.42
N GLY A 143 3.27 6.10 0.88
CA GLY A 143 2.78 6.52 2.19
C GLY A 143 1.87 5.49 2.84
N GLY A 144 1.66 5.67 4.14
CA GLY A 144 0.74 4.89 4.94
C GLY A 144 -0.07 5.80 5.88
N PHE A 145 -1.30 5.42 6.18
CA PHE A 145 -2.18 6.22 7.01
C PHE A 145 -3.26 5.38 7.68
N SER A 146 -3.91 5.97 8.67
CA SER A 146 -5.15 5.45 9.26
C SER A 146 -6.20 6.54 9.29
N ILE A 147 -7.44 6.16 9.02
CA ILE A 147 -8.57 7.07 8.85
C ILE A 147 -9.85 6.44 9.42
N GLU A 148 -10.74 7.25 9.97
CA GLU A 148 -12.11 6.84 10.29
C GLU A 148 -12.91 6.62 9.01
N TYR A 149 -13.77 5.58 9.00
CA TYR A 149 -14.51 5.20 7.81
C TYR A 149 -15.41 6.32 7.27
N ASP A 150 -16.02 7.09 8.14
CA ASP A 150 -16.90 8.20 7.80
C ASP A 150 -16.18 9.39 7.14
N LYS A 151 -14.85 9.52 7.36
CA LYS A 151 -14.01 10.57 6.75
C LYS A 151 -13.41 10.19 5.38
N ILE A 152 -13.68 8.99 4.87
CA ILE A 152 -13.11 8.50 3.61
C ILE A 152 -13.47 9.40 2.42
N ASN A 153 -14.72 9.84 2.32
CA ASN A 153 -15.17 10.69 1.23
C ASN A 153 -14.53 12.09 1.28
N GLU A 154 -14.36 12.64 2.48
CA GLU A 154 -13.64 13.90 2.68
C GLU A 154 -12.18 13.77 2.25
N PHE A 155 -11.52 12.69 2.67
CA PHE A 155 -10.15 12.40 2.28
C PHE A 155 -9.97 12.26 0.77
N LYS A 156 -10.83 11.45 0.10
CA LYS A 156 -10.81 11.27 -1.37
C LYS A 156 -10.97 12.62 -2.08
N THR A 157 -11.90 13.44 -1.62
CA THR A 157 -12.16 14.78 -2.21
C THR A 157 -10.94 15.69 -2.09
N GLU A 158 -10.30 15.73 -0.92
CA GLU A 158 -9.13 16.59 -0.72
C GLU A 158 -7.91 16.07 -1.49
N LEU A 159 -7.71 14.76 -1.57
CA LEU A 159 -6.66 14.17 -2.40
C LEU A 159 -6.79 14.56 -3.88
N ILE A 160 -8.01 14.53 -4.43
CA ILE A 160 -8.26 14.93 -5.82
C ILE A 160 -7.93 16.41 -6.03
N LYS A 161 -8.27 17.30 -5.09
CA LYS A 161 -7.90 18.72 -5.16
C LYS A 161 -6.39 18.91 -5.15
N ILE A 162 -5.67 18.24 -4.24
CA ILE A 162 -4.21 18.32 -4.13
C ILE A 162 -3.55 17.80 -5.42
N TYR A 163 -4.03 16.68 -5.95
CA TYR A 163 -3.52 16.10 -7.19
C TYR A 163 -3.73 17.02 -8.40
N ASN A 164 -4.92 17.58 -8.55
CA ASN A 164 -5.21 18.52 -9.64
C ASN A 164 -4.36 19.78 -9.58
N LYS A 165 -4.02 20.25 -8.38
CA LYS A 165 -3.09 21.37 -8.20
C LYS A 165 -1.67 20.97 -8.65
N SER A 166 -1.17 19.81 -8.24
CA SER A 166 0.17 19.33 -8.63
C SER A 166 0.31 19.15 -10.15
N LYS A 167 -0.73 18.69 -10.84
CA LYS A 167 -0.74 18.60 -12.31
C LYS A 167 -0.56 19.98 -12.98
N ARG A 168 -1.23 21.01 -12.47
CA ARG A 168 -1.13 22.38 -13.02
C ARG A 168 0.26 22.95 -12.81
N ASP A 169 0.83 22.75 -11.63
CA ASP A 169 2.17 23.24 -11.29
C ASP A 169 3.25 22.56 -12.16
N ASN A 170 3.13 21.26 -12.43
CA ASN A 170 4.06 20.52 -13.29
C ASN A 170 3.93 20.93 -14.77
N ASN A 171 2.73 21.20 -15.27
CA ASN A 171 2.55 21.66 -16.65
C ASN A 171 3.16 23.06 -16.88
N ASN A 172 3.24 23.89 -15.85
CA ASN A 172 3.87 25.21 -15.94
C ASN A 172 5.41 25.14 -15.93
N LEU A 173 6.01 24.03 -15.49
CA LEU A 173 7.46 23.80 -15.49
C LEU A 173 8.00 23.23 -16.82
N LEU A 174 7.13 22.75 -17.70
CA LEU A 174 7.52 22.16 -19.00
C LEU A 174 7.70 23.19 -20.15
N TYR A 175 7.65 24.47 -19.86
CA TYR A 175 7.81 25.56 -20.84
C TYR A 175 9.08 26.41 -20.64
N ILE A 176 10.15 25.79 -20.14
CA ILE A 176 11.48 26.41 -20.11
C ILE A 176 12.45 25.46 -20.83
N ASP A 177 12.46 25.53 -22.15
CA ASP A 177 13.58 25.19 -23.02
C ASP A 177 14.22 26.47 -23.53
#